data_8aa1a86c4ce9238861ce43b709314a8f
#
_entry.id   8aa1a86c4ce9238861ce43b709314a8f
#
_cell.length_a   1.000
_cell.length_b   1.000
_cell.length_c   1.000
_cell.angle_alpha   90.00
_cell.angle_beta   90.00
_cell.angle_gamma   90.00
#
_symmetry.space_group_name_H-M   'P 1'
#
loop_
_entity.id
_entity.type
_entity.pdbx_description
1 polymer ?
#
loop_
_entity_poly.entity_id
_entity_poly.type
_entity_poly.pdbx_seq_one_letter_code
_entity_poly.pdbx_strand_id
1 'polypeptide(L)'
;MPVGEAHSPKENLLLNALPADGYARLQPQLQLTPLPLGESVYESGNEMTHMFFPVDSIISLLYVMANGASAEIAVTGYEGLVGISLFMGGRSTPNRAVVQSAGHAYRLPSEVVRHEFDNNPPFQHLMLRYTQALLTQTAQTAVCNRHHSVEQQLCRWLLLSFDRLRTNELHMTQELIANMLGVRREGVTEAAGHLQTAGLIHYSRGHITMLNRSGLEVRVCECYRVVKQEYDRLLPNTTSL
;
A
#
# COMPACT_ATOMS: atom_id res chain seq x y z
N MET A 1 18.02 -23.03 7.16
CA MET A 1 17.41 -21.81 6.61
C MET A 1 16.88 -22.18 5.24
N PRO A 2 15.58 -22.02 4.93
CA PRO A 2 15.11 -22.26 3.57
C PRO A 2 15.83 -21.24 2.67
N VAL A 3 16.32 -21.71 1.54
CA VAL A 3 16.85 -20.89 0.46
C VAL A 3 15.70 -19.96 0.04
N GLY A 4 15.86 -18.65 0.29
CA GLY A 4 14.84 -17.67 -0.04
C GLY A 4 14.50 -17.77 -1.53
N GLU A 5 13.22 -17.83 -1.84
CA GLU A 5 12.74 -17.72 -3.22
C GLU A 5 13.31 -16.42 -3.80
N ALA A 6 14.00 -16.54 -4.93
CA ALA A 6 14.60 -15.38 -5.59
C ALA A 6 13.47 -14.54 -6.19
N HIS A 7 13.12 -13.43 -5.52
CA HIS A 7 12.13 -12.49 -6.04
C HIS A 7 12.54 -11.91 -7.38
N SER A 8 11.58 -11.83 -8.31
CA SER A 8 11.76 -11.14 -9.58
C SER A 8 11.25 -9.67 -9.46
N PRO A 9 11.95 -8.67 -10.02
CA PRO A 9 11.43 -7.31 -10.09
C PRO A 9 10.03 -7.23 -10.75
N LYS A 10 9.73 -8.13 -11.67
CA LYS A 10 8.44 -8.22 -12.37
C LYS A 10 7.29 -8.74 -11.50
N GLU A 11 7.54 -9.15 -10.27
CA GLU A 11 6.46 -9.39 -9.30
C GLU A 11 5.76 -8.10 -8.90
N ASN A 12 6.44 -6.95 -9.04
CA ASN A 12 5.77 -5.65 -8.96
C ASN A 12 5.10 -5.33 -10.32
N LEU A 13 3.80 -5.03 -10.29
CA LEU A 13 2.98 -4.84 -11.50
C LEU A 13 3.41 -3.62 -12.33
N LEU A 14 3.93 -2.56 -11.70
CA LEU A 14 4.41 -1.40 -12.44
C LEU A 14 5.69 -1.73 -13.21
N LEU A 15 6.63 -2.44 -12.58
CA LEU A 15 7.85 -2.88 -13.27
C LEU A 15 7.54 -3.90 -14.38
N ASN A 16 6.54 -4.77 -14.17
CA ASN A 16 6.10 -5.73 -15.16
C ASN A 16 5.40 -5.08 -16.38
N ALA A 17 4.75 -3.94 -16.16
CA ALA A 17 4.02 -3.21 -17.20
C ALA A 17 4.92 -2.37 -18.12
N LEU A 18 6.20 -2.23 -17.78
CA LEU A 18 7.13 -1.49 -18.62
C LEU A 18 7.43 -2.25 -19.94
N PRO A 19 7.58 -1.51 -21.05
CA PRO A 19 8.13 -2.09 -22.28
C PRO A 19 9.50 -2.72 -22.05
N ALA A 20 9.83 -3.76 -22.81
CA ALA A 20 11.04 -4.56 -22.60
C ALA A 20 12.34 -3.73 -22.60
N ASP A 21 12.44 -2.74 -23.47
CA ASP A 21 13.56 -1.81 -23.56
C ASP A 21 13.66 -0.88 -22.34
N GLY A 22 12.52 -0.35 -21.86
CA GLY A 22 12.42 0.44 -20.64
C GLY A 22 12.81 -0.35 -19.39
N TYR A 23 12.28 -1.56 -19.27
CA TYR A 23 12.64 -2.46 -18.18
C TYR A 23 14.12 -2.82 -18.18
N ALA A 24 14.70 -3.14 -19.37
CA ALA A 24 16.10 -3.51 -19.49
C ALA A 24 17.07 -2.42 -19.03
N ARG A 25 16.70 -1.12 -19.18
CA ARG A 25 17.50 0.00 -18.65
C ARG A 25 17.46 0.09 -17.12
N LEU A 26 16.30 -0.21 -16.52
CA LEU A 26 16.13 -0.13 -15.05
C LEU A 26 16.72 -1.34 -14.33
N GLN A 27 16.61 -2.53 -14.91
CA GLN A 27 16.95 -3.80 -14.27
C GLN A 27 18.33 -3.80 -13.59
N PRO A 28 19.43 -3.28 -14.18
CA PRO A 28 20.74 -3.26 -13.54
C PRO A 28 20.83 -2.33 -12.32
N GLN A 29 19.90 -1.39 -12.17
CA GLN A 29 19.84 -0.40 -11.10
C GLN A 29 18.90 -0.81 -9.96
N LEU A 30 18.06 -1.83 -10.19
CA LEU A 30 17.12 -2.35 -9.18
C LEU A 30 17.85 -3.19 -8.14
N GLN A 31 17.67 -2.86 -6.87
CA GLN A 31 18.26 -3.57 -5.74
C GLN A 31 17.18 -4.14 -4.84
N LEU A 32 17.15 -5.46 -4.69
CA LEU A 32 16.27 -6.12 -3.72
C LEU A 32 16.64 -5.71 -2.31
N THR A 33 15.64 -5.30 -1.52
CA THR A 33 15.83 -4.83 -0.14
C THR A 33 14.77 -5.48 0.75
N PRO A 34 15.14 -6.12 1.87
CA PRO A 34 14.19 -6.58 2.86
C PRO A 34 13.52 -5.38 3.54
N LEU A 35 12.25 -5.53 3.86
CA LEU A 35 11.43 -4.55 4.58
C LEU A 35 10.87 -5.19 5.86
N PRO A 36 11.54 -5.05 7.00
CA PRO A 36 11.05 -5.54 8.28
C PRO A 36 9.78 -4.83 8.73
N LEU A 37 8.89 -5.55 9.41
CA LEU A 37 7.65 -5.00 9.97
C LEU A 37 7.92 -3.79 10.87
N GLY A 38 7.19 -2.70 10.65
CA GLY A 38 7.26 -1.47 11.43
C GLY A 38 8.45 -0.56 11.07
N GLU A 39 9.35 -0.98 10.17
CA GLU A 39 10.45 -0.13 9.70
C GLU A 39 9.92 1.05 8.89
N SER A 40 10.57 2.21 9.06
CA SER A 40 10.27 3.39 8.27
C SER A 40 11.05 3.37 6.96
N VAL A 41 10.34 3.38 5.84
CA VAL A 41 10.93 3.47 4.50
C VAL A 41 11.45 4.90 4.25
N TYR A 42 10.71 5.90 4.73
CA TYR A 42 11.16 7.28 4.85
C TYR A 42 10.40 8.01 5.97
N GLU A 43 11.03 9.01 6.57
CA GLU A 43 10.44 9.88 7.57
C GLU A 43 9.96 11.20 6.96
N SER A 44 8.95 11.80 7.62
CA SER A 44 8.40 13.11 7.25
C SER A 44 9.51 14.18 7.17
N GLY A 45 9.53 14.93 6.07
CA GLY A 45 10.49 16.02 5.83
C GLY A 45 11.87 15.57 5.36
N ASN A 46 12.22 14.29 5.49
CA ASN A 46 13.53 13.79 5.05
C ASN A 46 13.60 13.68 3.51
N GLU A 47 14.80 13.89 2.97
CA GLU A 47 15.06 13.70 1.55
C GLU A 47 15.04 12.21 1.19
N MET A 48 14.25 11.87 0.17
CA MET A 48 14.18 10.50 -0.35
C MET A 48 15.31 10.27 -1.36
N THR A 49 16.06 9.21 -1.13
CA THR A 49 17.18 8.80 -2.00
C THR A 49 16.80 7.71 -2.98
N HIS A 50 15.70 7.00 -2.74
CA HIS A 50 15.24 5.87 -3.54
C HIS A 50 13.72 5.88 -3.69
N MET A 51 13.25 5.32 -4.81
CA MET A 51 11.88 4.86 -5.02
C MET A 51 11.82 3.37 -4.69
N PHE A 52 10.72 2.91 -4.07
CA PHE A 52 10.53 1.52 -3.69
C PHE A 52 9.36 0.90 -4.44
N PHE A 53 9.57 -0.31 -4.96
CA PHE A 53 8.59 -1.14 -5.64
C PHE A 53 8.39 -2.42 -4.83
N PRO A 54 7.36 -2.50 -3.95
CA PRO A 54 7.09 -3.69 -3.15
C PRO A 54 6.82 -4.91 -4.04
N VAL A 55 7.19 -6.12 -3.58
CA VAL A 55 6.90 -7.39 -4.25
C VAL A 55 6.03 -8.32 -3.42
N ASP A 56 6.25 -8.37 -2.11
CA ASP A 56 5.48 -9.18 -1.15
C ASP A 56 5.25 -8.45 0.18
N SER A 57 5.71 -7.19 0.28
CA SER A 57 5.49 -6.31 1.43
C SER A 57 4.32 -5.35 1.21
N ILE A 58 3.78 -4.80 2.32
CA ILE A 58 2.81 -3.70 2.29
C ILE A 58 3.42 -2.50 3.01
N ILE A 59 3.28 -1.32 2.42
CA ILE A 59 3.75 -0.05 2.97
C ILE A 59 2.56 0.90 3.14
N SER A 60 2.38 1.42 4.35
CA SER A 60 1.39 2.45 4.69
C SER A 60 1.99 3.84 4.58
N LEU A 61 1.27 4.76 3.96
CA LEU A 61 1.57 6.18 3.95
C LEU A 61 0.77 6.87 5.06
N LEU A 62 1.47 7.48 6.02
CA LEU A 62 0.90 8.03 7.25
C LEU A 62 1.15 9.52 7.37
N TYR A 63 0.14 10.27 7.79
CA TYR A 63 0.36 11.58 8.39
C TYR A 63 0.37 11.47 9.91
N VAL A 64 1.35 12.13 10.54
CA VAL A 64 1.49 12.21 11.98
C VAL A 64 1.27 13.65 12.43
N MET A 65 0.34 13.84 13.33
CA MET A 65 -0.02 15.16 13.87
C MET A 65 0.97 15.57 14.98
N ALA A 66 1.01 16.86 15.31
CA ALA A 66 1.88 17.39 16.36
C ALA A 66 1.66 16.76 17.75
N ASN A 67 0.46 16.25 18.02
CA ASN A 67 0.11 15.54 19.25
C ASN A 67 0.44 14.03 19.22
N GLY A 68 1.07 13.53 18.14
CA GLY A 68 1.43 12.13 17.94
C GLY A 68 0.32 11.27 17.34
N ALA A 69 -0.91 11.78 17.20
CA ALA A 69 -1.96 11.03 16.49
C ALA A 69 -1.58 10.84 15.01
N SER A 70 -1.93 9.69 14.45
CA SER A 70 -1.65 9.37 13.05
C SER A 70 -2.86 8.82 12.35
N ALA A 71 -2.86 8.93 11.02
CA ALA A 71 -3.82 8.27 10.17
C ALA A 71 -3.17 7.84 8.85
N GLU A 72 -3.53 6.65 8.38
CA GLU A 72 -3.15 6.18 7.06
C GLU A 72 -3.97 6.90 6.00
N ILE A 73 -3.27 7.45 5.02
CA ILE A 73 -3.89 8.12 3.86
C ILE A 73 -3.95 7.20 2.64
N ALA A 74 -3.00 6.27 2.54
CA ALA A 74 -2.95 5.28 1.46
C ALA A 74 -2.08 4.09 1.88
N VAL A 75 -2.29 2.96 1.22
CA VAL A 75 -1.52 1.73 1.35
C VAL A 75 -1.05 1.29 -0.04
N THR A 76 0.17 0.76 -0.10
CA THR A 76 0.82 0.31 -1.35
C THR A 76 1.42 -1.07 -1.15
N GLY A 77 1.23 -1.95 -2.11
CA GLY A 77 1.86 -3.27 -2.21
C GLY A 77 2.47 -3.48 -3.60
N TYR A 78 2.48 -4.72 -4.07
CA TYR A 78 3.08 -5.09 -5.36
C TYR A 78 2.41 -4.43 -6.58
N GLU A 79 1.24 -3.81 -6.45
CA GLU A 79 0.55 -3.07 -7.50
C GLU A 79 1.05 -1.63 -7.69
N GLY A 80 1.96 -1.16 -6.83
CA GLY A 80 2.33 0.24 -6.79
C GLY A 80 3.79 0.50 -6.43
N LEU A 81 4.03 1.72 -6.01
CA LEU A 81 5.35 2.20 -5.58
C LEU A 81 5.25 3.21 -4.44
N VAL A 82 6.38 3.44 -3.76
CA VAL A 82 6.55 4.49 -2.75
C VAL A 82 7.65 5.45 -3.21
N GLY A 83 7.37 6.77 -3.17
CA GLY A 83 8.33 7.80 -3.57
C GLY A 83 7.89 8.66 -4.76
N ILE A 84 6.58 8.88 -4.96
CA ILE A 84 6.06 9.73 -6.06
C ILE A 84 6.63 11.13 -6.07
N SER A 85 6.99 11.71 -4.91
CA SER A 85 7.58 13.05 -4.81
C SER A 85 8.89 13.20 -5.58
N LEU A 86 9.62 12.10 -5.85
CA LEU A 86 10.89 12.12 -6.57
C LEU A 86 10.78 12.61 -8.02
N PHE A 87 9.64 12.35 -8.67
CA PHE A 87 9.37 12.81 -10.03
C PHE A 87 8.32 13.93 -10.10
N MET A 88 7.66 14.26 -8.99
CA MET A 88 6.73 15.39 -8.91
C MET A 88 7.38 16.73 -8.56
N GLY A 89 8.72 16.79 -8.52
CA GLY A 89 9.48 18.01 -8.25
C GLY A 89 9.87 18.23 -6.78
N GLY A 90 9.36 17.42 -5.84
CA GLY A 90 9.76 17.41 -4.43
C GLY A 90 10.80 16.34 -4.16
N ARG A 91 11.70 16.56 -3.20
CA ARG A 91 12.63 15.52 -2.73
C ARG A 91 12.21 14.93 -1.40
N SER A 92 11.26 15.57 -0.74
CA SER A 92 10.71 15.16 0.54
C SER A 92 9.19 15.31 0.53
N THR A 93 8.54 14.78 1.56
CA THR A 93 7.09 14.86 1.77
C THR A 93 6.78 15.00 3.26
N PRO A 94 5.67 15.66 3.66
CA PRO A 94 5.26 15.76 5.05
C PRO A 94 4.67 14.48 5.64
N ASN A 95 4.44 13.45 4.85
CA ASN A 95 4.05 12.13 5.34
C ASN A 95 5.26 11.24 5.60
N ARG A 96 5.06 10.12 6.30
CA ARG A 96 6.03 9.04 6.45
C ARG A 96 5.50 7.75 5.81
N ALA A 97 6.39 6.86 5.42
CA ALA A 97 6.05 5.53 4.94
C ALA A 97 6.57 4.46 5.90
N VAL A 98 5.69 3.55 6.32
CA VAL A 98 6.00 2.50 7.29
C VAL A 98 5.60 1.15 6.74
N VAL A 99 6.44 0.15 6.97
CA VAL A 99 6.17 -1.24 6.59
C VAL A 99 5.03 -1.79 7.44
N GLN A 100 3.88 -2.02 6.80
CA GLN A 100 2.69 -2.59 7.42
C GLN A 100 2.72 -4.13 7.46
N SER A 101 3.29 -4.75 6.41
CA SER A 101 3.54 -6.18 6.34
C SER A 101 4.96 -6.40 5.86
N ALA A 102 5.72 -7.18 6.64
CA ALA A 102 7.11 -7.52 6.30
C ALA A 102 7.20 -8.24 4.96
N GLY A 103 8.30 -8.06 4.26
CA GLY A 103 8.60 -8.66 2.97
C GLY A 103 9.76 -7.98 2.29
N HIS A 104 9.67 -7.79 0.98
CA HIS A 104 10.72 -7.23 0.16
C HIS A 104 10.19 -6.15 -0.78
N ALA A 105 11.07 -5.25 -1.20
CA ALA A 105 10.85 -4.33 -2.29
C ALA A 105 12.12 -4.23 -3.15
N TYR A 106 11.96 -3.87 -4.43
CA TYR A 106 13.06 -3.36 -5.22
C TYR A 106 13.14 -1.85 -5.02
N ARG A 107 14.36 -1.36 -4.75
CA ARG A 107 14.61 0.08 -4.67
C ARG A 107 15.38 0.56 -5.91
N LEU A 108 15.05 1.76 -6.36
CA LEU A 108 15.65 2.42 -7.52
C LEU A 108 16.19 3.79 -7.09
N PRO A 109 17.45 4.15 -7.36
CA PRO A 109 18.02 5.45 -7.00
C PRO A 109 17.22 6.63 -7.56
N SER A 110 17.05 7.70 -6.78
CA SER A 110 16.25 8.88 -7.13
C SER A 110 16.72 9.57 -8.43
N GLU A 111 18.00 9.52 -8.71
CA GLU A 111 18.58 10.10 -9.94
C GLU A 111 18.15 9.32 -11.18
N VAL A 112 18.13 7.98 -11.09
CA VAL A 112 17.65 7.12 -12.18
C VAL A 112 16.16 7.35 -12.40
N VAL A 113 15.36 7.46 -11.32
CA VAL A 113 13.92 7.76 -11.40
C VAL A 113 13.69 9.06 -12.17
N ARG A 114 14.37 10.14 -11.82
CA ARG A 114 14.24 11.45 -12.50
C ARG A 114 14.65 11.37 -13.96
N HIS A 115 15.81 10.75 -14.22
CA HIS A 115 16.30 10.58 -15.58
C HIS A 115 15.29 9.84 -16.47
N GLU A 116 14.76 8.71 -16.01
CA GLU A 116 13.77 7.93 -16.76
C GLU A 116 12.43 8.67 -16.88
N PHE A 117 12.01 9.40 -15.85
CA PHE A 117 10.79 10.20 -15.92
C PHE A 117 10.87 11.30 -16.98
N ASP A 118 12.01 11.96 -17.11
CA ASP A 118 12.21 13.06 -18.05
C ASP A 118 12.46 12.57 -19.50
N ASN A 119 13.03 11.37 -19.69
CA ASN A 119 13.53 10.90 -20.98
C ASN A 119 12.82 9.64 -21.53
N ASN A 120 11.91 9.03 -20.75
CA ASN A 120 11.22 7.79 -21.14
C ASN A 120 9.70 7.98 -21.04
N PRO A 121 8.99 8.38 -22.12
CA PRO A 121 7.56 8.61 -22.09
C PRO A 121 6.73 7.44 -21.58
N PRO A 122 6.98 6.16 -21.90
CA PRO A 122 6.25 5.03 -21.31
C PRO A 122 6.39 4.96 -19.80
N PHE A 123 7.58 5.18 -19.23
CA PHE A 123 7.81 5.23 -17.79
C PHE A 123 7.05 6.41 -17.17
N GLN A 124 7.19 7.61 -17.75
CA GLN A 124 6.49 8.81 -17.31
C GLN A 124 4.98 8.61 -17.26
N HIS A 125 4.37 8.11 -18.35
CA HIS A 125 2.93 7.86 -18.40
C HIS A 125 2.47 6.85 -17.34
N LEU A 126 3.25 5.80 -17.12
CA LEU A 126 2.92 4.80 -16.08
C LEU A 126 2.97 5.42 -14.67
N MET A 127 3.98 6.22 -14.38
CA MET A 127 4.12 6.93 -13.10
C MET A 127 2.97 7.91 -12.86
N LEU A 128 2.56 8.67 -13.88
CA LEU A 128 1.43 9.60 -13.79
C LEU A 128 0.10 8.88 -13.57
N ARG A 129 -0.15 7.76 -14.25
CA ARG A 129 -1.35 6.94 -14.07
C ARG A 129 -1.41 6.34 -12.66
N TYR A 130 -0.30 5.81 -12.15
CA TYR A 130 -0.22 5.35 -10.77
C TYR A 130 -0.48 6.50 -9.78
N THR A 131 0.11 7.67 -10.02
CA THR A 131 -0.14 8.85 -9.16
C THR A 131 -1.61 9.23 -9.13
N GLN A 132 -2.32 9.19 -10.27
CA GLN A 132 -3.76 9.43 -10.32
C GLN A 132 -4.53 8.40 -9.49
N ALA A 133 -4.20 7.11 -9.59
CA ALA A 133 -4.83 6.05 -8.80
C ALA A 133 -4.59 6.25 -7.30
N LEU A 134 -3.37 6.61 -6.91
CA LEU A 134 -3.01 6.91 -5.52
C LEU A 134 -3.75 8.15 -4.98
N LEU A 135 -3.91 9.20 -5.78
CA LEU A 135 -4.72 10.37 -5.42
C LEU A 135 -6.19 9.99 -5.19
N THR A 136 -6.75 9.11 -6.03
CA THR A 136 -8.11 8.58 -5.82
C THR A 136 -8.19 7.79 -4.51
N GLN A 137 -7.22 6.94 -4.20
CA GLN A 137 -7.20 6.20 -2.93
C GLN A 137 -7.16 7.15 -1.74
N THR A 138 -6.31 8.18 -1.78
CA THR A 138 -6.18 9.19 -0.72
C THR A 138 -7.49 9.98 -0.53
N ALA A 139 -8.11 10.44 -1.63
CA ALA A 139 -9.38 11.14 -1.58
C ALA A 139 -10.51 10.27 -1.01
N GLN A 140 -10.60 9.00 -1.44
CA GLN A 140 -11.58 8.05 -0.90
C GLN A 140 -11.33 7.72 0.57
N THR A 141 -10.08 7.70 1.03
CA THR A 141 -9.76 7.54 2.45
C THR A 141 -10.31 8.71 3.27
N ALA A 142 -10.14 9.95 2.81
CA ALA A 142 -10.65 11.14 3.49
C ALA A 142 -12.19 11.13 3.58
N VAL A 143 -12.88 10.80 2.47
CA VAL A 143 -14.35 10.67 2.42
C VAL A 143 -14.82 9.55 3.34
N CYS A 144 -14.18 8.37 3.26
CA CYS A 144 -14.51 7.21 4.09
C CYS A 144 -14.41 7.52 5.58
N ASN A 145 -13.32 8.14 6.00
CA ASN A 145 -13.09 8.48 7.41
C ASN A 145 -14.11 9.49 7.95
N ARG A 146 -14.71 10.31 7.08
CA ARG A 146 -15.71 11.32 7.46
C ARG A 146 -17.13 10.75 7.53
N HIS A 147 -17.50 9.83 6.63
CA HIS A 147 -18.90 9.50 6.36
C HIS A 147 -19.29 8.05 6.70
N HIS A 148 -18.33 7.14 6.87
CA HIS A 148 -18.61 5.74 7.09
C HIS A 148 -18.32 5.30 8.53
N SER A 149 -19.00 4.24 8.98
CA SER A 149 -18.79 3.66 10.31
C SER A 149 -17.39 3.04 10.44
N VAL A 150 -16.91 2.88 11.68
CA VAL A 150 -15.61 2.23 11.96
C VAL A 150 -15.59 0.80 11.41
N GLU A 151 -16.72 0.08 11.44
CA GLU A 151 -16.84 -1.27 10.86
C GLU A 151 -16.61 -1.24 9.34
N GLN A 152 -17.24 -0.29 8.61
CA GLN A 152 -17.04 -0.13 7.16
C GLN A 152 -15.61 0.31 6.81
N GLN A 153 -15.02 1.20 7.60
CA GLN A 153 -13.62 1.60 7.45
C GLN A 153 -12.68 0.41 7.66
N LEU A 154 -12.93 -0.41 8.70
CA LEU A 154 -12.16 -1.62 8.98
C LEU A 154 -12.30 -2.65 7.84
N CYS A 155 -13.51 -2.90 7.33
CA CYS A 155 -13.72 -3.78 6.17
C CYS A 155 -12.94 -3.31 4.95
N ARG A 156 -12.97 -2.01 4.64
CA ARG A 156 -12.22 -1.42 3.52
C ARG A 156 -10.72 -1.61 3.71
N TRP A 157 -10.21 -1.30 4.89
CA TRP A 157 -8.79 -1.40 5.22
C TRP A 157 -8.31 -2.85 5.14
N LEU A 158 -9.07 -3.81 5.66
CA LEU A 158 -8.78 -5.24 5.58
C LEU A 158 -8.75 -5.71 4.13
N LEU A 159 -9.77 -5.39 3.33
CA LEU A 159 -9.84 -5.80 1.92
C LEU A 159 -8.67 -5.21 1.11
N LEU A 160 -8.34 -3.91 1.28
CA LEU A 160 -7.20 -3.29 0.61
C LEU A 160 -5.87 -3.92 1.03
N SER A 161 -5.74 -4.36 2.29
CA SER A 161 -4.54 -5.07 2.76
C SER A 161 -4.48 -6.49 2.19
N PHE A 162 -5.59 -7.24 2.22
CA PHE A 162 -5.63 -8.61 1.68
C PHE A 162 -5.50 -8.66 0.16
N ASP A 163 -5.91 -7.63 -0.58
CA ASP A 163 -5.65 -7.52 -2.02
C ASP A 163 -4.17 -7.45 -2.35
N ARG A 164 -3.33 -7.04 -1.38
CA ARG A 164 -1.88 -6.85 -1.51
C ARG A 164 -1.05 -7.97 -0.91
N LEU A 165 -1.71 -8.92 -0.24
CA LEU A 165 -1.07 -10.11 0.33
C LEU A 165 -1.34 -11.34 -0.54
N ARG A 166 -0.35 -12.23 -0.61
CA ARG A 166 -0.50 -13.55 -1.24
C ARG A 166 -1.12 -14.59 -0.28
N THR A 167 -1.41 -14.17 0.95
CA THR A 167 -1.99 -14.99 2.00
C THR A 167 -3.29 -14.36 2.49
N ASN A 168 -4.11 -15.13 3.21
CA ASN A 168 -5.29 -14.64 3.89
C ASN A 168 -5.02 -14.23 5.35
N GLU A 169 -3.75 -14.01 5.71
CA GLU A 169 -3.32 -13.67 7.06
C GLU A 169 -2.62 -12.32 7.09
N LEU A 170 -2.92 -11.53 8.12
CA LEU A 170 -2.32 -10.22 8.39
C LEU A 170 -1.94 -10.15 9.87
N HIS A 171 -0.74 -9.63 10.16
CA HIS A 171 -0.24 -9.44 11.52
C HIS A 171 -0.35 -7.97 11.92
N MET A 172 -1.36 -7.61 12.72
CA MET A 172 -1.59 -6.24 13.16
C MET A 172 -2.35 -6.20 14.49
N THR A 173 -1.87 -5.41 15.46
CA THR A 173 -2.59 -5.20 16.72
C THR A 173 -3.75 -4.23 16.54
N GLN A 174 -4.77 -4.30 17.41
CA GLN A 174 -5.90 -3.35 17.39
C GLN A 174 -5.46 -1.91 17.59
N GLU A 175 -4.41 -1.68 18.37
CA GLU A 175 -3.82 -0.35 18.57
C GLU A 175 -3.25 0.22 17.27
N LEU A 176 -2.49 -0.60 16.53
CA LEU A 176 -1.95 -0.19 15.23
C LEU A 176 -3.06 0.05 14.20
N ILE A 177 -4.08 -0.80 14.16
CA ILE A 177 -5.25 -0.58 13.28
C ILE A 177 -5.97 0.74 13.65
N ALA A 178 -6.14 1.01 14.95
CA ALA A 178 -6.76 2.25 15.41
C ALA A 178 -5.96 3.49 14.95
N ASN A 179 -4.64 3.43 15.04
CA ASN A 179 -3.75 4.47 14.52
C ASN A 179 -3.83 4.62 13.00
N MET A 180 -3.96 3.51 12.24
CA MET A 180 -4.13 3.55 10.78
C MET A 180 -5.48 4.19 10.39
N LEU A 181 -6.57 3.80 11.06
CA LEU A 181 -7.90 4.33 10.78
C LEU A 181 -8.13 5.74 11.37
N GLY A 182 -7.27 6.22 12.26
CA GLY A 182 -7.44 7.49 12.96
C GLY A 182 -8.63 7.48 13.93
N VAL A 183 -8.93 6.33 14.55
CA VAL A 183 -10.05 6.12 15.47
C VAL A 183 -9.57 5.64 16.84
N ARG A 184 -10.48 5.56 17.82
CA ARG A 184 -10.16 5.00 19.14
C ARG A 184 -10.08 3.47 19.06
N ARG A 185 -9.20 2.86 19.87
CA ARG A 185 -8.99 1.41 19.92
C ARG A 185 -10.28 0.65 20.25
N GLU A 186 -11.12 1.20 21.14
CA GLU A 186 -12.40 0.59 21.52
C GLU A 186 -13.31 0.39 20.29
N GLY A 187 -13.35 1.37 19.38
CA GLY A 187 -14.12 1.26 18.13
C GLY A 187 -13.61 0.14 17.21
N VAL A 188 -12.28 -0.04 17.13
CA VAL A 188 -11.70 -1.18 16.38
C VAL A 188 -12.04 -2.52 17.06
N THR A 189 -11.98 -2.58 18.40
CA THR A 189 -12.32 -3.78 19.17
C THR A 189 -13.77 -4.21 18.93
N GLU A 190 -14.70 -3.25 18.96
CA GLU A 190 -16.12 -3.48 18.70
C GLU A 190 -16.36 -3.94 17.27
N ALA A 191 -15.83 -3.20 16.28
CA ALA A 191 -15.96 -3.51 14.86
C ALA A 191 -15.39 -4.91 14.52
N ALA A 192 -14.18 -5.21 15.00
CA ALA A 192 -13.57 -6.53 14.81
C ALA A 192 -14.37 -7.65 15.48
N GLY A 193 -14.95 -7.40 16.66
CA GLY A 193 -15.86 -8.31 17.36
C GLY A 193 -17.11 -8.64 16.53
N HIS A 194 -17.73 -7.63 15.91
CA HIS A 194 -18.87 -7.83 15.01
C HIS A 194 -18.50 -8.67 13.78
N LEU A 195 -17.35 -8.39 13.14
CA LEU A 195 -16.88 -9.15 11.98
C LEU A 195 -16.55 -10.60 12.35
N GLN A 196 -15.98 -10.84 13.53
CA GLN A 196 -15.67 -12.17 14.02
C GLN A 196 -16.93 -12.96 14.37
N THR A 197 -17.90 -12.34 15.05
CA THR A 197 -19.21 -12.96 15.36
C THR A 197 -19.97 -13.34 14.09
N ALA A 198 -19.83 -12.54 13.04
CA ALA A 198 -20.40 -12.83 11.71
C ALA A 198 -19.61 -13.89 10.91
N GLY A 199 -18.51 -14.44 11.44
CA GLY A 199 -17.68 -15.45 10.77
C GLY A 199 -16.90 -14.92 9.56
N LEU A 200 -16.65 -13.61 9.49
CA LEU A 200 -15.96 -12.99 8.35
C LEU A 200 -14.45 -13.00 8.52
N ILE A 201 -13.98 -12.85 9.75
CA ILE A 201 -12.57 -12.89 10.14
C ILE A 201 -12.41 -13.75 11.40
N HIS A 202 -11.18 -14.23 11.61
CA HIS A 202 -10.71 -14.66 12.92
C HIS A 202 -9.62 -13.70 13.38
N TYR A 203 -9.75 -13.14 14.60
CA TYR A 203 -8.79 -12.18 15.13
C TYR A 203 -8.34 -12.60 16.53
N SER A 204 -7.09 -12.98 16.68
CA SER A 204 -6.51 -13.41 17.95
C SER A 204 -5.06 -12.96 18.06
N ARG A 205 -4.71 -12.29 19.16
CA ARG A 205 -3.33 -11.90 19.54
C ARG A 205 -2.55 -11.19 18.43
N GLY A 206 -3.20 -10.28 17.70
CA GLY A 206 -2.58 -9.54 16.59
C GLY A 206 -2.54 -10.29 15.26
N HIS A 207 -3.11 -11.49 15.18
CA HIS A 207 -3.26 -12.25 13.94
C HIS A 207 -4.69 -12.13 13.42
N ILE A 208 -4.85 -11.73 12.19
CA ILE A 208 -6.14 -11.61 11.51
C ILE A 208 -6.11 -12.57 10.33
N THR A 209 -7.06 -13.51 10.32
CA THR A 209 -7.28 -14.41 9.19
C THR A 209 -8.60 -14.04 8.53
N MET A 210 -8.63 -13.82 7.23
CA MET A 210 -9.85 -13.63 6.46
C MET A 210 -10.52 -14.99 6.21
N LEU A 211 -11.74 -15.17 6.75
CA LEU A 211 -12.52 -16.41 6.62
C LEU A 211 -13.52 -16.34 5.47
N ASN A 212 -14.10 -15.17 5.23
CA ASN A 212 -15.16 -14.98 4.23
C ASN A 212 -14.99 -13.63 3.53
N ARG A 213 -14.31 -13.64 2.39
CA ARG A 213 -14.06 -12.43 1.58
C ARG A 213 -15.36 -11.82 1.05
N SER A 214 -16.25 -12.62 0.48
CA SER A 214 -17.52 -12.12 -0.06
C SER A 214 -18.40 -11.48 1.00
N GLY A 215 -18.38 -11.99 2.23
CA GLY A 215 -19.06 -11.39 3.37
C GLY A 215 -18.48 -10.02 3.75
N LEU A 216 -17.16 -9.85 3.68
CA LEU A 216 -16.52 -8.53 3.87
C LEU A 216 -16.89 -7.56 2.74
N GLU A 217 -16.93 -8.02 1.49
CA GLU A 217 -17.30 -7.20 0.33
C GLU A 217 -18.77 -6.73 0.34
N VAL A 218 -19.65 -7.48 1.00
CA VAL A 218 -21.05 -7.05 1.24
C VAL A 218 -21.15 -5.97 2.32
N ARG A 219 -20.27 -6.01 3.33
CA ARG A 219 -20.29 -5.07 4.46
C ARG A 219 -19.49 -3.79 4.24
N VAL A 220 -18.52 -3.82 3.32
CA VAL A 220 -17.69 -2.66 3.02
C VAL A 220 -18.51 -1.55 2.34
N CYS A 221 -18.10 -0.29 2.55
CA CYS A 221 -18.65 0.85 1.81
C CYS A 221 -18.15 0.86 0.36
N GLU A 222 -18.81 1.64 -0.48
CA GLU A 222 -18.48 1.86 -1.90
C GLU A 222 -17.05 2.34 -2.14
N CYS A 223 -16.41 2.96 -1.13
CA CYS A 223 -15.05 3.48 -1.23
C CYS A 223 -14.02 2.41 -1.63
N TYR A 224 -14.20 1.16 -1.19
CA TYR A 224 -13.35 0.04 -1.62
C TYR A 224 -13.44 -0.18 -3.12
N ARG A 225 -14.68 -0.28 -3.65
CA ARG A 225 -14.92 -0.54 -5.08
C ARG A 225 -14.42 0.61 -5.95
N VAL A 226 -14.61 1.86 -5.53
CA VAL A 226 -14.11 3.03 -6.28
C VAL A 226 -12.59 2.97 -6.42
N VAL A 227 -11.87 2.69 -5.34
CA VAL A 227 -10.40 2.56 -5.39
C VAL A 227 -9.99 1.41 -6.31
N LYS A 228 -10.58 0.21 -6.14
CA LYS A 228 -10.25 -0.97 -6.96
C LYS A 228 -10.49 -0.69 -8.44
N GLN A 229 -11.65 -0.16 -8.82
CA GLN A 229 -11.98 0.16 -10.21
C GLN A 229 -11.02 1.19 -10.83
N GLU A 230 -10.55 2.16 -10.05
CA GLU A 230 -9.64 3.18 -10.56
C GLU A 230 -8.23 2.59 -10.79
N TYR A 231 -7.75 1.71 -9.90
CA TYR A 231 -6.51 0.98 -10.11
C TYR A 231 -6.62 0.08 -11.36
N ASP A 232 -7.70 -0.70 -11.50
CA ASP A 232 -7.95 -1.58 -12.66
C ASP A 232 -8.02 -0.78 -13.98
N ARG A 233 -8.61 0.42 -13.96
CA ARG A 233 -8.74 1.29 -15.13
C ARG A 233 -7.42 1.92 -15.57
N LEU A 234 -6.59 2.33 -14.62
CA LEU A 234 -5.37 3.11 -14.88
C LEU A 234 -4.14 2.25 -15.06
N LEU A 235 -4.07 1.10 -14.39
CA LEU A 235 -2.87 0.28 -14.37
C LEU A 235 -3.08 -1.00 -15.18
N PRO A 236 -2.18 -1.33 -16.13
CA PRO A 236 -2.28 -2.54 -16.90
C PRO A 236 -2.06 -3.78 -16.00
N ASN A 237 -2.86 -4.83 -16.22
CA ASN A 237 -2.75 -6.14 -15.56
C ASN A 237 -3.09 -6.21 -14.06
N THR A 238 -3.90 -5.29 -13.51
CA THR A 238 -4.45 -5.42 -12.15
C THR A 238 -5.66 -6.38 -12.09
N THR A 239 -6.16 -6.85 -13.21
CA THR A 239 -7.39 -7.65 -13.35
C THR A 239 -7.26 -9.13 -12.97
N SER A 240 -6.14 -9.59 -12.43
CA SER A 240 -5.90 -11.00 -12.04
C SER A 240 -5.58 -11.16 -10.55
N LEU A 241 -6.43 -10.60 -9.71
CA LEU A 241 -6.41 -10.85 -8.26
C LEU A 241 -7.72 -11.45 -7.78
#